data_fe9376f3bca095b016f6399f73275325
#
_entry.id   fe9376f3bca095b016f6399f73275325
#
_cell.length_a   1.000
_cell.length_b   1.000
_cell.length_c   1.000
_cell.angle_alpha   90.00
_cell.angle_beta   90.00
_cell.angle_gamma   90.00
#
_symmetry.space_group_name_H-M   'P 1'
#
loop_
_entity.id
_entity.type
_entity.pdbx_description
1 polymer ?
#
loop_
_entity_poly.entity_id
_entity_poly.type
_entity_poly.pdbx_seq_one_letter_code
_entity_poly.pdbx_strand_id
1 'polypeptide(L)'
;MQPGTFRLALTALVLAALLPWSAAAQVLGGRPPGGNGFKVGSGRLHPTLDLETRLDSGVGYFLDQGTGPLSPDLSGELALHVRPGLMLDVPSRKVALSLRGNLEYVAYTGLLTPNSSAASYLGGMADLALRFDPEGTLSVEVGDQLTRSDRTRSVALGAGILSLYNEARIRAQWKPGGGALELTPALAYAMEFFEPLGGLPAVGCTEAECDPLAASQFNYGNLRLGVEGRWRFLPKTALVADTGLTYRGYFNDTTTPGAALLHAMAGVAGLVSPRITLAAKAGWSQNLASGGGGSLVALAEGTYLWGPSLTLKGGYMRSFEPVAAYGTFRDDRFYAEARSLMGTRLALHAAGALDFLSFSGDRSDTLVTLDLGPEYQIRPWLLGAVGYRLSTRSSSLDARGLNFTRNEGYARLSATY
;
A
#
# COMPACT_ATOMS: atom_id res chain seq x y z
N MET A 1 10.60 -34.46 -8.30
CA MET A 1 10.44 -33.04 -7.92
C MET A 1 11.68 -32.30 -8.39
N GLN A 2 11.58 -31.48 -9.42
CA GLN A 2 12.72 -30.78 -10.02
C GLN A 2 13.16 -29.60 -9.14
N PRO A 3 14.44 -29.40 -8.87
CA PRO A 3 14.96 -28.35 -7.98
C PRO A 3 14.83 -26.91 -8.54
N GLY A 4 14.36 -26.76 -9.76
CA GLY A 4 14.23 -25.44 -10.42
C GLY A 4 13.04 -24.59 -10.00
N THR A 5 11.92 -25.21 -9.63
CA THR A 5 10.68 -24.47 -9.27
C THR A 5 10.73 -23.86 -7.87
N PHE A 6 11.56 -24.42 -6.98
CA PHE A 6 11.73 -23.89 -5.63
C PHE A 6 12.59 -22.60 -5.59
N ARG A 7 13.49 -22.44 -6.56
CA ARG A 7 14.36 -21.24 -6.66
C ARG A 7 13.61 -20.01 -7.14
N LEU A 8 12.62 -20.15 -8.03
CA LEU A 8 11.81 -19.03 -8.53
C LEU A 8 10.84 -18.51 -7.49
N ALA A 9 10.24 -19.38 -6.68
CA ALA A 9 9.34 -18.97 -5.60
C ALA A 9 10.08 -18.21 -4.48
N LEU A 10 11.32 -18.61 -4.18
CA LEU A 10 12.13 -17.96 -3.14
C LEU A 10 12.63 -16.58 -3.57
N THR A 11 12.90 -16.38 -4.87
CA THR A 11 13.35 -15.09 -5.42
C THR A 11 12.21 -14.08 -5.44
N ALA A 12 10.98 -14.52 -5.72
CA ALA A 12 9.80 -13.66 -5.69
C ALA A 12 9.43 -13.22 -4.25
N LEU A 13 9.66 -14.08 -3.25
CA LEU A 13 9.34 -13.76 -1.85
C LEU A 13 10.29 -12.70 -1.26
N VAL A 14 11.55 -12.70 -1.67
CA VAL A 14 12.55 -11.73 -1.19
C VAL A 14 12.47 -10.38 -1.92
N LEU A 15 11.98 -10.36 -3.18
CA LEU A 15 11.72 -9.10 -3.88
C LEU A 15 10.48 -8.35 -3.33
N ALA A 16 9.49 -9.08 -2.84
CA ALA A 16 8.30 -8.47 -2.22
C ALA A 16 8.61 -7.77 -0.88
N ALA A 17 9.69 -8.17 -0.20
CA ALA A 17 10.11 -7.60 1.08
C ALA A 17 10.84 -6.25 0.98
N LEU A 18 11.21 -5.81 -0.22
CA LEU A 18 12.00 -4.58 -0.43
C LEU A 18 11.18 -3.40 -1.00
N LEU A 19 9.88 -3.57 -1.20
CA LEU A 19 9.01 -2.47 -1.63
C LEU A 19 8.52 -1.69 -0.40
N PRO A 20 8.59 -0.35 -0.41
CA PRO A 20 7.90 0.44 0.61
C PRO A 20 6.41 0.09 0.52
N TRP A 21 5.88 -0.46 1.58
CA TRP A 21 4.46 -0.76 1.69
C TRP A 21 3.69 0.54 1.74
N SER A 22 3.22 0.99 0.61
CA SER A 22 2.06 1.86 0.61
C SER A 22 0.90 1.04 1.17
N ALA A 23 0.28 1.53 2.24
CA ALA A 23 -0.83 0.92 2.94
C ALA A 23 -2.13 0.92 2.10
N ALA A 24 -2.06 0.43 0.89
CA ALA A 24 -3.23 -0.10 0.26
C ALA A 24 -3.40 -1.50 0.87
N ALA A 25 -4.51 -1.77 1.52
CA ALA A 25 -4.95 -3.12 1.77
C ALA A 25 -5.11 -3.80 0.40
N GLN A 26 -3.98 -4.13 -0.20
CA GLN A 26 -3.96 -4.97 -1.36
C GLN A 26 -4.57 -6.27 -0.90
N VAL A 27 -5.67 -6.61 -1.49
CA VAL A 27 -6.13 -7.98 -1.63
C VAL A 27 -4.86 -8.81 -1.65
N LEU A 28 -4.66 -9.61 -0.61
CA LEU A 28 -3.51 -10.47 -0.45
C LEU A 28 -3.28 -11.14 -1.79
N GLY A 29 -2.16 -10.79 -2.45
CA GLY A 29 -1.86 -11.16 -3.83
C GLY A 29 -1.59 -12.65 -4.01
N GLY A 30 -2.51 -13.46 -3.51
CA GLY A 30 -2.68 -14.81 -3.97
C GLY A 30 -3.18 -14.71 -5.42
N ARG A 31 -2.51 -15.39 -6.32
CA ARG A 31 -3.06 -15.66 -7.65
C ARG A 31 -4.52 -16.04 -7.44
N PRO A 32 -5.49 -15.28 -8.02
CA PRO A 32 -6.88 -15.63 -7.83
C PRO A 32 -7.06 -17.10 -8.18
N PRO A 33 -7.93 -17.82 -7.50
CA PRO A 33 -8.19 -19.22 -7.79
C PRO A 33 -8.49 -19.31 -9.29
N GLY A 34 -7.63 -19.99 -10.04
CA GLY A 34 -7.59 -19.89 -11.48
C GLY A 34 -8.80 -20.51 -12.14
N GLY A 35 -9.62 -19.72 -12.76
CA GLY A 35 -10.33 -20.12 -13.95
C GLY A 35 -9.34 -20.36 -15.10
N ASN A 36 -9.80 -20.99 -16.18
CA ASN A 36 -8.94 -21.24 -17.34
C ASN A 36 -8.51 -19.98 -18.07
N GLY A 37 -9.21 -18.88 -17.90
CA GLY A 37 -9.00 -17.62 -18.60
C GLY A 37 -9.10 -17.72 -20.11
N PHE A 38 -9.14 -16.60 -20.79
CA PHE A 38 -9.07 -16.53 -22.25
C PHE A 38 -7.62 -16.55 -22.70
N LYS A 39 -7.27 -17.39 -23.65
CA LYS A 39 -5.93 -17.44 -24.22
C LYS A 39 -5.69 -16.20 -25.10
N VAL A 40 -4.61 -15.47 -24.81
CA VAL A 40 -4.17 -14.29 -25.59
C VAL A 40 -2.70 -14.48 -25.95
N GLY A 41 -2.44 -14.97 -27.15
CA GLY A 41 -1.06 -15.35 -27.55
C GLY A 41 -0.46 -16.41 -26.64
N SER A 42 0.68 -16.11 -26.01
CA SER A 42 1.31 -16.95 -24.99
C SER A 42 0.75 -16.76 -23.59
N GLY A 43 -0.11 -15.75 -23.41
CA GLY A 43 -0.65 -15.34 -22.11
C GLY A 43 -2.10 -15.76 -21.90
N ARG A 44 -2.64 -15.28 -20.79
CA ARG A 44 -4.04 -15.50 -20.40
C ARG A 44 -4.65 -14.22 -19.84
N LEU A 45 -5.88 -13.93 -20.28
CA LEU A 45 -6.73 -12.90 -19.77
C LEU A 45 -7.76 -13.51 -18.82
N HIS A 46 -7.82 -13.02 -17.60
CA HIS A 46 -8.76 -13.42 -16.57
C HIS A 46 -9.67 -12.26 -16.20
N PRO A 47 -10.93 -12.24 -16.67
CA PRO A 47 -11.93 -11.34 -16.08
C PRO A 47 -12.17 -11.68 -14.62
N THR A 48 -12.38 -10.65 -13.82
CA THR A 48 -12.66 -10.77 -12.39
C THR A 48 -13.89 -9.97 -12.02
N LEU A 49 -14.60 -10.42 -11.00
CA LEU A 49 -15.69 -9.68 -10.39
C LEU A 49 -15.65 -9.90 -8.88
N ASP A 50 -15.47 -8.81 -8.13
CA ASP A 50 -15.61 -8.83 -6.68
C ASP A 50 -16.89 -8.09 -6.28
N LEU A 51 -17.70 -8.75 -5.44
CA LEU A 51 -18.86 -8.17 -4.78
C LEU A 51 -18.60 -8.18 -3.30
N GLU A 52 -18.67 -7.02 -2.65
CA GLU A 52 -18.45 -6.90 -1.21
C GLU A 52 -19.56 -6.07 -0.59
N THR A 53 -20.09 -6.55 0.52
CA THR A 53 -20.91 -5.77 1.43
C THR A 53 -20.08 -5.41 2.64
N ARG A 54 -20.16 -4.17 3.08
CA ARG A 54 -19.37 -3.65 4.20
C ARG A 54 -20.25 -2.85 5.12
N LEU A 55 -20.22 -3.16 6.41
CA LEU A 55 -20.75 -2.31 7.46
C LEU A 55 -19.60 -1.41 7.95
N ASP A 56 -19.72 -0.12 7.75
CA ASP A 56 -18.66 0.87 7.97
C ASP A 56 -19.13 1.92 8.99
N SER A 57 -18.47 1.96 10.15
CA SER A 57 -18.77 2.97 11.18
C SER A 57 -18.13 4.34 10.87
N GLY A 58 -17.27 4.43 9.85
CA GLY A 58 -16.55 5.66 9.51
C GLY A 58 -17.39 6.73 8.83
N VAL A 59 -18.57 6.37 8.36
CA VAL A 59 -19.42 7.29 7.57
C VAL A 59 -19.86 8.51 8.38
N GLY A 60 -20.05 8.40 9.68
CA GLY A 60 -20.35 9.52 10.56
C GLY A 60 -19.26 10.59 10.58
N TYR A 61 -18.00 10.22 10.38
CA TYR A 61 -16.89 11.18 10.29
C TYR A 61 -16.90 11.99 9.00
N PHE A 62 -17.57 11.52 7.94
CA PHE A 62 -17.62 12.19 6.65
C PHE A 62 -18.82 13.14 6.54
N LEU A 63 -19.92 12.83 7.18
CA LEU A 63 -21.21 13.49 6.97
C LEU A 63 -21.55 14.52 8.04
N ASP A 64 -20.90 14.51 9.19
CA ASP A 64 -21.20 15.47 10.26
C ASP A 64 -20.63 16.85 9.92
N GLN A 65 -21.48 17.71 9.42
CA GLN A 65 -21.21 19.13 9.13
C GLN A 65 -21.39 20.05 10.34
N GLY A 66 -21.64 19.49 11.54
CA GLY A 66 -21.84 20.26 12.77
C GLY A 66 -20.54 20.90 13.30
N THR A 67 -20.65 22.01 13.98
CA THR A 67 -19.55 22.73 14.64
C THR A 67 -19.12 22.16 16.00
N GLY A 68 -19.69 21.01 16.38
CA GLY A 68 -19.39 20.32 17.64
C GLY A 68 -18.31 19.23 17.50
N PRO A 69 -17.75 18.73 18.62
CA PRO A 69 -16.91 17.56 18.60
C PRO A 69 -17.69 16.41 17.97
N LEU A 70 -17.02 15.63 17.10
CA LEU A 70 -17.62 14.45 16.48
C LEU A 70 -18.13 13.55 17.60
N SER A 71 -19.45 13.41 17.69
CA SER A 71 -20.03 12.39 18.55
C SER A 71 -19.61 11.04 18.01
N PRO A 72 -19.02 10.16 18.83
CA PRO A 72 -18.73 8.78 18.43
C PRO A 72 -20.02 7.95 18.34
N ASP A 73 -21.17 8.59 18.09
CA ASP A 73 -22.38 7.85 17.81
C ASP A 73 -22.08 6.91 16.65
N LEU A 74 -22.18 5.63 16.95
CA LEU A 74 -21.94 4.48 16.08
C LEU A 74 -22.96 4.43 14.92
N SER A 75 -23.09 5.51 14.18
CA SER A 75 -23.87 5.55 12.95
C SER A 75 -23.08 4.85 11.85
N GLY A 76 -23.10 3.53 11.89
CA GLY A 76 -22.58 2.72 10.81
C GLY A 76 -23.48 2.83 9.58
N GLU A 77 -22.90 2.60 8.41
CA GLU A 77 -23.64 2.52 7.15
C GLU A 77 -23.27 1.26 6.38
N LEU A 78 -24.21 0.74 5.63
CA LEU A 78 -23.98 -0.36 4.72
C LEU A 78 -23.45 0.18 3.39
N ALA A 79 -22.27 -0.23 3.00
CA ALA A 79 -21.67 0.05 1.71
C ALA A 79 -21.66 -1.21 0.83
N LEU A 80 -22.03 -1.04 -0.43
CA LEU A 80 -21.93 -2.07 -1.46
C LEU A 80 -20.78 -1.73 -2.39
N HIS A 81 -19.84 -2.66 -2.55
CA HIS A 81 -18.72 -2.51 -3.46
C HIS A 81 -18.89 -3.49 -4.62
N VAL A 82 -18.86 -2.97 -5.83
CA VAL A 82 -18.89 -3.78 -7.06
C VAL A 82 -17.61 -3.48 -7.83
N ARG A 83 -16.78 -4.52 -8.02
CA ARG A 83 -15.45 -4.38 -8.63
C ARG A 83 -15.30 -5.33 -9.82
N PRO A 84 -15.80 -4.96 -11.01
CA PRO A 84 -15.41 -5.63 -12.25
C PRO A 84 -13.95 -5.34 -12.56
N GLY A 85 -13.23 -6.35 -13.00
CA GLY A 85 -11.80 -6.20 -13.27
C GLY A 85 -11.29 -7.20 -14.30
N LEU A 86 -10.00 -7.07 -14.58
CA LEU A 86 -9.28 -7.97 -15.48
C LEU A 86 -7.83 -8.14 -15.03
N MET A 87 -7.28 -9.30 -15.35
CA MET A 87 -5.86 -9.58 -15.23
C MET A 87 -5.38 -10.22 -16.53
N LEU A 88 -4.28 -9.69 -17.07
CA LEU A 88 -3.61 -10.21 -18.25
C LEU A 88 -2.15 -10.45 -17.91
N ASP A 89 -1.70 -11.69 -18.05
CA ASP A 89 -0.30 -12.07 -17.94
C ASP A 89 0.15 -12.72 -19.25
N VAL A 90 1.11 -12.08 -19.93
CA VAL A 90 1.71 -12.57 -21.18
C VAL A 90 3.20 -12.84 -20.90
N PRO A 91 3.55 -14.07 -20.49
CA PRO A 91 4.93 -14.45 -20.27
C PRO A 91 5.68 -14.53 -21.62
N SER A 92 6.87 -13.94 -21.68
CA SER A 92 7.76 -14.01 -22.84
C SER A 92 9.20 -13.83 -22.39
N ARG A 93 10.14 -14.44 -23.09
CA ARG A 93 11.57 -14.28 -22.80
C ARG A 93 12.09 -12.91 -23.23
N LYS A 94 11.50 -12.29 -24.23
CA LYS A 94 11.95 -10.98 -24.72
C LYS A 94 11.18 -9.84 -24.07
N VAL A 95 9.84 -9.93 -24.06
CA VAL A 95 8.98 -8.87 -23.50
C VAL A 95 7.81 -9.55 -22.78
N ALA A 96 7.81 -9.53 -21.46
CA ALA A 96 6.69 -9.98 -20.65
C ALA A 96 5.79 -8.80 -20.30
N LEU A 97 4.47 -9.01 -20.36
CA LEU A 97 3.45 -8.03 -20.01
C LEU A 97 2.61 -8.56 -18.83
N SER A 98 2.42 -7.73 -17.84
CA SER A 98 1.42 -7.95 -16.77
C SER A 98 0.53 -6.71 -16.68
N LEU A 99 -0.78 -6.92 -16.74
CA LEU A 99 -1.77 -5.87 -16.55
C LEU A 99 -2.81 -6.38 -15.55
N ARG A 100 -3.10 -5.59 -14.54
CA ARG A 100 -4.15 -5.84 -13.55
C ARG A 100 -4.94 -4.57 -13.37
N GLY A 101 -6.26 -4.68 -13.31
CA GLY A 101 -7.08 -3.52 -13.06
C GLY A 101 -8.50 -3.89 -12.69
N ASN A 102 -9.13 -3.01 -11.94
CA ASN A 102 -10.56 -3.04 -11.68
C ASN A 102 -11.10 -1.60 -11.64
N LEU A 103 -12.37 -1.48 -11.95
CA LEU A 103 -13.18 -0.35 -11.55
C LEU A 103 -13.88 -0.73 -10.24
N GLU A 104 -14.10 0.23 -9.37
CA GLU A 104 -14.79 0.02 -8.11
C GLU A 104 -15.92 1.05 -7.98
N TYR A 105 -17.15 0.59 -7.88
CA TYR A 105 -18.26 1.44 -7.49
C TYR A 105 -18.59 1.16 -6.03
N VAL A 106 -18.51 2.19 -5.19
CA VAL A 106 -18.88 2.15 -3.78
C VAL A 106 -20.19 2.90 -3.61
N ALA A 107 -21.24 2.18 -3.25
CA ALA A 107 -22.57 2.73 -3.02
C ALA A 107 -22.89 2.65 -1.52
N TYR A 108 -22.95 3.79 -0.86
CA TYR A 108 -23.52 3.90 0.49
C TYR A 108 -25.03 3.93 0.39
N THR A 109 -25.70 3.06 1.15
CA THR A 109 -27.14 2.79 0.94
C THR A 109 -28.05 3.86 1.52
N GLY A 110 -27.63 4.64 2.50
CA GLY A 110 -28.47 5.60 3.22
C GLY A 110 -29.50 4.96 4.15
N LEU A 111 -29.36 3.66 4.44
CA LEU A 111 -30.32 2.91 5.25
C LEU A 111 -30.18 3.20 6.75
N LEU A 112 -28.96 3.36 7.21
CA LEU A 112 -28.65 3.56 8.64
C LEU A 112 -28.33 5.02 8.95
N THR A 113 -27.64 5.71 8.04
CA THR A 113 -27.27 7.11 8.18
C THR A 113 -27.88 7.91 7.04
N PRO A 114 -28.84 8.83 7.31
CA PRO A 114 -29.43 9.68 6.28
C PRO A 114 -28.36 10.46 5.50
N ASN A 115 -28.57 10.63 4.20
CA ASN A 115 -27.68 11.35 3.27
C ASN A 115 -26.30 10.71 3.02
N SER A 116 -26.02 9.55 3.60
CA SER A 116 -24.73 8.85 3.37
C SER A 116 -24.52 8.46 1.91
N SER A 117 -25.60 8.32 1.13
CA SER A 117 -25.51 8.05 -0.31
C SER A 117 -24.73 9.11 -1.09
N ALA A 118 -24.65 10.36 -0.58
CA ALA A 118 -23.82 11.42 -1.16
C ALA A 118 -22.31 11.10 -1.11
N ALA A 119 -21.89 10.23 -0.18
CA ALA A 119 -20.49 9.76 -0.09
C ALA A 119 -20.16 8.63 -1.09
N SER A 120 -21.13 8.19 -1.91
CA SER A 120 -20.88 7.16 -2.93
C SER A 120 -19.91 7.67 -3.97
N TYR A 121 -18.99 6.80 -4.43
CA TYR A 121 -17.96 7.21 -5.37
C TYR A 121 -17.58 6.09 -6.35
N LEU A 122 -16.94 6.51 -7.45
CA LEU A 122 -16.26 5.61 -8.39
C LEU A 122 -14.76 5.61 -8.07
N GLY A 123 -14.22 4.46 -7.78
CA GLY A 123 -12.80 4.21 -7.55
C GLY A 123 -12.26 3.16 -8.50
N GLY A 124 -11.12 2.61 -8.14
CA GLY A 124 -10.51 1.51 -8.86
C GLY A 124 -8.99 1.57 -8.86
N MET A 125 -8.38 0.59 -9.52
CA MET A 125 -6.95 0.49 -9.68
C MET A 125 -6.58 -0.04 -11.07
N ALA A 126 -5.41 0.36 -11.56
CA ALA A 126 -4.75 -0.25 -12.71
C ALA A 126 -3.25 -0.36 -12.40
N ASP A 127 -2.64 -1.49 -12.71
CA ASP A 127 -1.20 -1.73 -12.62
C ASP A 127 -0.75 -2.38 -13.92
N LEU A 128 0.16 -1.72 -14.61
CA LEU A 128 0.77 -2.17 -15.86
C LEU A 128 2.26 -2.37 -15.63
N ALA A 129 2.81 -3.50 -16.04
CA ALA A 129 4.24 -3.74 -16.07
C ALA A 129 4.67 -4.40 -17.39
N LEU A 130 5.63 -3.79 -18.07
CA LEU A 130 6.32 -4.32 -19.23
C LEU A 130 7.75 -4.64 -18.82
N ARG A 131 8.17 -5.89 -18.99
CA ARG A 131 9.54 -6.34 -18.70
C ARG A 131 10.25 -6.77 -19.96
N PHE A 132 11.35 -6.11 -20.26
CA PHE A 132 12.23 -6.42 -21.37
C PHE A 132 13.36 -7.32 -20.87
N ASP A 133 13.60 -8.42 -21.57
CA ASP A 133 14.59 -9.45 -21.25
C ASP A 133 14.54 -9.93 -19.76
N PRO A 134 13.38 -10.43 -19.28
CA PRO A 134 13.16 -10.71 -17.86
C PRO A 134 14.11 -11.77 -17.28
N GLU A 135 14.70 -12.63 -18.12
CA GLU A 135 15.67 -13.68 -17.73
C GLU A 135 17.10 -13.27 -18.02
N GLY A 136 17.35 -12.11 -18.64
CA GLY A 136 18.66 -11.63 -19.06
C GLY A 136 19.55 -11.14 -17.92
N THR A 137 20.80 -10.87 -18.25
CA THR A 137 21.75 -10.22 -17.35
C THR A 137 21.32 -8.79 -17.02
N LEU A 138 20.70 -8.12 -17.97
CA LEU A 138 20.07 -6.81 -17.82
C LEU A 138 18.59 -6.94 -18.18
N SER A 139 17.72 -6.75 -17.21
CA SER A 139 16.26 -6.70 -17.39
C SER A 139 15.76 -5.28 -17.11
N VAL A 140 14.89 -4.76 -17.96
CA VAL A 140 14.29 -3.42 -17.78
C VAL A 140 12.78 -3.58 -17.60
N GLU A 141 12.26 -2.99 -16.55
CA GLU A 141 10.82 -2.91 -16.28
C GLU A 141 10.34 -1.46 -16.43
N VAL A 142 9.30 -1.28 -17.21
CA VAL A 142 8.53 -0.03 -17.29
C VAL A 142 7.14 -0.33 -16.74
N GLY A 143 6.67 0.45 -15.79
CA GLY A 143 5.39 0.23 -15.16
C GLY A 143 4.65 1.53 -14.89
N ASP A 144 3.33 1.40 -14.76
CA ASP A 144 2.43 2.47 -14.35
C ASP A 144 1.40 1.92 -13.38
N GLN A 145 1.14 2.64 -12.32
CA GLN A 145 0.13 2.32 -11.32
C GLN A 145 -0.81 3.50 -11.15
N LEU A 146 -2.11 3.27 -11.30
CA LEU A 146 -3.19 4.20 -11.02
C LEU A 146 -4.06 3.63 -9.89
N THR A 147 -4.43 4.46 -8.92
CA THR A 147 -5.36 4.06 -7.85
C THR A 147 -6.24 5.25 -7.48
N ARG A 148 -7.56 5.04 -7.39
CA ARG A 148 -8.52 6.00 -6.84
C ARG A 148 -9.30 5.33 -5.72
N SER A 149 -9.17 5.84 -4.49
CA SER A 149 -9.82 5.22 -3.30
C SER A 149 -9.98 6.23 -2.16
N ASP A 150 -10.85 5.91 -1.21
CA ASP A 150 -11.03 6.62 0.07
C ASP A 150 -9.91 6.35 1.10
N ARG A 151 -8.87 5.64 0.69
CA ARG A 151 -7.69 5.32 1.52
C ARG A 151 -6.49 6.07 0.99
N THR A 152 -6.35 7.30 1.46
CA THR A 152 -5.21 8.14 1.10
C THR A 152 -3.89 7.58 1.65
N ARG A 153 -2.82 7.79 0.89
CA ARG A 153 -1.44 7.54 1.33
C ARG A 153 -0.89 8.68 2.17
N SER A 154 -1.52 9.84 2.12
CA SER A 154 -1.10 10.99 2.92
C SER A 154 -1.54 10.80 4.37
N VAL A 155 -0.56 10.64 5.25
CA VAL A 155 -0.77 10.53 6.70
C VAL A 155 -1.16 11.86 7.35
N ALA A 156 -1.02 12.99 6.67
CA ALA A 156 -1.41 14.30 7.20
C ALA A 156 -2.92 14.52 7.17
N LEU A 157 -3.60 13.89 6.20
CA LEU A 157 -5.03 14.04 6.00
C LEU A 157 -5.82 13.09 6.91
N GLY A 158 -7.01 13.52 7.29
CA GLY A 158 -7.94 12.74 8.08
C GLY A 158 -8.79 11.77 7.26
N ALA A 159 -9.87 11.30 7.86
CA ALA A 159 -10.87 10.48 7.19
C ALA A 159 -11.73 11.33 6.21
N GLY A 160 -12.40 10.67 5.27
CA GLY A 160 -13.33 11.33 4.34
C GLY A 160 -12.67 11.98 3.12
N ILE A 161 -11.46 11.60 2.80
CA ILE A 161 -10.71 12.10 1.64
C ILE A 161 -10.59 10.98 0.60
N LEU A 162 -10.95 11.30 -0.63
CA LEU A 162 -10.72 10.47 -1.79
C LEU A 162 -9.39 10.87 -2.43
N SER A 163 -8.52 9.90 -2.72
CA SER A 163 -7.26 10.18 -3.40
C SER A 163 -7.19 9.53 -4.77
N LEU A 164 -6.65 10.26 -5.74
CA LEU A 164 -6.24 9.75 -7.04
C LEU A 164 -4.72 9.75 -7.09
N TYR A 165 -4.13 8.57 -7.05
CA TYR A 165 -2.68 8.37 -7.14
C TYR A 165 -2.30 7.75 -8.48
N ASN A 166 -1.28 8.30 -9.13
CA ASN A 166 -0.64 7.71 -10.30
C ASN A 166 0.87 7.68 -10.10
N GLU A 167 1.52 6.59 -10.49
CA GLU A 167 2.97 6.43 -10.47
C GLU A 167 3.45 5.73 -11.73
N ALA A 168 4.24 6.45 -12.53
CA ALA A 168 5.03 5.87 -13.61
C ALA A 168 6.43 5.53 -13.10
N ARG A 169 6.95 4.33 -13.44
CA ARG A 169 8.25 3.85 -12.98
C ARG A 169 9.04 3.14 -14.05
N ILE A 170 10.36 3.29 -13.98
CA ILE A 170 11.33 2.52 -14.77
C ILE A 170 12.33 1.92 -13.80
N ARG A 171 12.63 0.63 -13.96
CA ARG A 171 13.64 -0.10 -13.20
C ARG A 171 14.52 -0.89 -14.15
N ALA A 172 15.83 -0.87 -13.92
CA ALA A 172 16.74 -1.73 -14.63
C ALA A 172 17.42 -2.66 -13.62
N GLN A 173 17.29 -3.96 -13.80
CA GLN A 173 17.96 -4.96 -12.95
C GLN A 173 19.18 -5.51 -13.70
N TRP A 174 20.36 -5.26 -13.17
CA TRP A 174 21.61 -5.72 -13.74
C TRP A 174 22.28 -6.74 -12.83
N LYS A 175 22.56 -7.92 -13.38
CA LYS A 175 23.14 -9.08 -12.69
C LYS A 175 24.46 -9.51 -13.34
N PRO A 176 25.55 -8.76 -13.15
CA PRO A 176 26.83 -9.14 -13.71
C PRO A 176 27.39 -10.43 -13.08
N GLY A 177 28.15 -11.18 -13.84
CA GLY A 177 28.97 -12.29 -13.32
C GLY A 177 28.19 -13.43 -12.68
N GLY A 178 26.99 -13.78 -13.22
CA GLY A 178 26.21 -14.93 -12.72
C GLY A 178 25.30 -14.61 -11.51
N GLY A 179 25.11 -13.33 -11.15
CA GLY A 179 24.09 -12.89 -10.19
C GLY A 179 24.52 -12.91 -8.72
N ALA A 180 25.82 -12.99 -8.43
CA ALA A 180 26.29 -12.73 -7.06
C ALA A 180 26.08 -11.26 -6.68
N LEU A 181 26.27 -10.35 -7.61
CA LEU A 181 25.95 -8.94 -7.51
C LEU A 181 24.69 -8.64 -8.32
N GLU A 182 23.81 -7.85 -7.75
CA GLU A 182 22.60 -7.35 -8.39
C GLU A 182 22.50 -5.86 -8.08
N LEU A 183 22.34 -5.03 -9.12
CA LEU A 183 22.12 -3.60 -9.01
C LEU A 183 20.81 -3.25 -9.70
N THR A 184 19.99 -2.45 -9.02
CA THR A 184 18.67 -2.06 -9.50
C THR A 184 18.49 -0.55 -9.42
N PRO A 185 18.99 0.22 -10.39
CA PRO A 185 18.61 1.62 -10.54
C PRO A 185 17.12 1.73 -10.88
N ALA A 186 16.48 2.73 -10.30
CA ALA A 186 15.06 3.02 -10.49
C ALA A 186 14.82 4.52 -10.60
N LEU A 187 13.85 4.87 -11.46
CA LEU A 187 13.27 6.19 -11.58
C LEU A 187 11.75 6.06 -11.48
N ALA A 188 11.13 6.87 -10.65
CA ALA A 188 9.67 6.93 -10.57
C ALA A 188 9.20 8.38 -10.45
N TYR A 189 8.07 8.66 -11.09
CA TYR A 189 7.34 9.91 -10.91
C TYR A 189 5.92 9.59 -10.47
N ALA A 190 5.53 10.11 -9.30
CA ALA A 190 4.20 9.92 -8.74
C ALA A 190 3.48 11.25 -8.59
N MET A 191 2.18 11.23 -8.76
CA MET A 191 1.27 12.34 -8.46
C MET A 191 0.15 11.84 -7.58
N GLU A 192 -0.27 12.64 -6.62
CA GLU A 192 -1.46 12.36 -5.81
C GLU A 192 -2.32 13.61 -5.70
N PHE A 193 -3.60 13.44 -6.00
CA PHE A 193 -4.63 14.47 -5.94
C PHE A 193 -5.68 14.06 -4.91
N PHE A 194 -6.10 15.02 -4.11
CA PHE A 194 -7.04 14.80 -3.01
C PHE A 194 -8.32 15.60 -3.23
N GLU A 195 -9.44 14.96 -2.99
CA GLU A 195 -10.76 15.57 -3.05
C GLU A 195 -11.62 15.11 -1.84
N PRO A 196 -12.52 15.95 -1.31
CA PRO A 196 -13.45 15.53 -0.28
C PRO A 196 -14.38 14.43 -0.79
N LEU A 197 -14.65 13.42 0.02
CA LEU A 197 -15.61 12.38 -0.29
C LEU A 197 -17.03 12.98 -0.37
N GLY A 198 -17.76 12.67 -1.44
CA GLY A 198 -19.13 13.17 -1.63
C GLY A 198 -19.26 14.66 -1.95
N GLY A 199 -18.17 15.33 -2.33
CA GLY A 199 -18.17 16.78 -2.58
C GLY A 199 -18.39 17.61 -1.30
N LEU A 200 -18.36 16.96 -0.13
CA LEU A 200 -18.45 17.63 1.16
C LEU A 200 -17.13 18.38 1.44
N PRO A 201 -17.18 19.55 2.11
CA PRO A 201 -15.97 20.21 2.54
C PRO A 201 -15.16 19.25 3.41
N ALA A 202 -13.84 19.27 3.23
CA ALA A 202 -12.95 18.42 4.03
C ALA A 202 -13.29 18.60 5.51
N VAL A 203 -13.57 17.48 6.17
CA VAL A 203 -13.93 17.47 7.59
C VAL A 203 -12.78 18.10 8.37
N GLY A 204 -13.02 19.18 9.09
CA GLY A 204 -11.98 19.76 9.98
C GLY A 204 -11.98 21.25 10.20
N CYS A 205 -12.81 22.00 9.49
CA CYS A 205 -12.76 23.46 9.65
C CYS A 205 -14.12 24.14 9.45
N THR A 206 -14.29 25.31 10.01
CA THR A 206 -15.41 26.21 9.67
C THR A 206 -15.16 26.84 8.29
N GLU A 207 -16.19 27.23 7.54
CA GLU A 207 -16.06 27.76 6.17
C GLU A 207 -15.01 28.90 6.03
N ALA A 208 -14.79 29.67 7.06
CA ALA A 208 -13.79 30.77 7.07
C ALA A 208 -12.36 30.29 7.37
N GLU A 209 -12.19 29.14 8.02
CA GLU A 209 -10.88 28.56 8.40
C GLU A 209 -10.47 27.40 7.49
N CYS A 210 -11.40 26.87 6.67
CA CYS A 210 -11.18 25.73 5.81
C CYS A 210 -10.50 26.01 4.50
N ASP A 211 -10.50 27.22 4.04
CA ASP A 211 -9.84 27.61 2.81
C ASP A 211 -8.32 27.31 2.82
N PRO A 212 -7.60 27.43 3.96
CA PRO A 212 -6.21 27.02 4.03
C PRO A 212 -5.97 25.51 4.03
N LEU A 213 -6.98 24.69 4.32
CA LEU A 213 -6.89 23.23 4.42
C LEU A 213 -7.74 22.50 3.37
N ALA A 214 -8.09 23.17 2.27
CA ALA A 214 -8.69 22.48 1.14
C ALA A 214 -7.84 21.24 0.79
N ALA A 215 -8.47 20.09 0.68
CA ALA A 215 -7.75 18.82 0.40
C ALA A 215 -6.78 18.97 -0.79
N SER A 216 -7.13 19.80 -1.76
CA SER A 216 -6.31 20.12 -2.93
C SER A 216 -4.97 20.78 -2.63
N GLN A 217 -4.78 21.44 -1.46
CA GLN A 217 -3.48 22.01 -1.07
C GLN A 217 -2.43 20.92 -0.82
N PHE A 218 -2.87 19.71 -0.48
CA PHE A 218 -2.00 18.54 -0.29
C PHE A 218 -1.62 17.85 -1.59
N ASN A 219 -2.14 18.29 -2.75
CA ASN A 219 -1.81 17.75 -4.05
C ASN A 219 -0.31 17.88 -4.32
N TYR A 220 0.35 16.78 -4.69
CA TYR A 220 1.78 16.78 -4.89
C TYR A 220 2.24 15.98 -6.11
N GLY A 221 3.43 16.35 -6.60
CA GLY A 221 4.26 15.55 -7.49
C GLY A 221 5.52 15.10 -6.79
N ASN A 222 5.94 13.85 -7.01
CA ASN A 222 7.05 13.21 -6.31
C ASN A 222 7.97 12.50 -7.31
N LEU A 223 9.16 13.06 -7.56
CA LEU A 223 10.21 12.43 -8.38
C LEU A 223 11.14 11.64 -7.47
N ARG A 224 11.33 10.36 -7.76
CA ARG A 224 12.21 9.46 -7.02
C ARG A 224 13.27 8.87 -7.93
N LEU A 225 14.52 9.01 -7.53
CA LEU A 225 15.69 8.38 -8.13
C LEU A 225 16.31 7.49 -7.07
N GLY A 226 16.64 6.25 -7.40
CA GLY A 226 17.25 5.35 -6.43
C GLY A 226 18.07 4.25 -7.07
N VAL A 227 18.94 3.67 -6.27
CA VAL A 227 19.72 2.47 -6.64
C VAL A 227 19.67 1.52 -5.45
N GLU A 228 19.24 0.30 -5.72
CA GLU A 228 19.35 -0.81 -4.77
C GLU A 228 20.49 -1.71 -5.21
N GLY A 229 21.34 -2.09 -4.25
CA GLY A 229 22.44 -3.02 -4.44
C GLY A 229 22.26 -4.26 -3.57
N ARG A 230 22.55 -5.43 -4.13
CA ARG A 230 22.52 -6.69 -3.40
C ARG A 230 23.75 -7.51 -3.77
N TRP A 231 24.55 -7.87 -2.78
CA TRP A 231 25.70 -8.72 -2.95
C TRP A 231 25.58 -10.00 -2.13
N ARG A 232 25.43 -11.13 -2.82
CA ARG A 232 25.39 -12.46 -2.20
C ARG A 232 26.79 -12.95 -1.91
N PHE A 233 27.30 -12.64 -0.73
CA PHE A 233 28.62 -13.08 -0.30
C PHE A 233 28.61 -14.49 0.29
N LEU A 234 27.45 -14.99 0.70
CA LEU A 234 27.21 -16.37 1.09
C LEU A 234 26.00 -16.94 0.32
N PRO A 235 25.89 -18.27 0.18
CA PRO A 235 24.80 -18.90 -0.56
C PRO A 235 23.40 -18.49 -0.10
N LYS A 236 23.24 -18.13 1.18
CA LYS A 236 21.96 -17.83 1.81
C LYS A 236 21.89 -16.43 2.41
N THR A 237 22.96 -15.63 2.30
CA THR A 237 23.05 -14.30 2.93
C THR A 237 23.59 -13.30 1.92
N ALA A 238 22.99 -12.12 1.91
CA ALA A 238 23.40 -11.00 1.06
C ALA A 238 23.60 -9.74 1.90
N LEU A 239 24.57 -8.94 1.57
CA LEU A 239 24.59 -7.52 1.91
C LEU A 239 23.61 -6.80 1.00
N VAL A 240 22.86 -5.90 1.57
CA VAL A 240 21.89 -5.05 0.87
C VAL A 240 22.17 -3.59 1.18
N ALA A 241 22.10 -2.76 0.16
CA ALA A 241 22.24 -1.32 0.31
C ALA A 241 21.25 -0.62 -0.60
N ASP A 242 20.68 0.47 -0.17
CA ASP A 242 19.87 1.34 -1.00
C ASP A 242 20.19 2.81 -0.74
N THR A 243 20.16 3.58 -1.80
CA THR A 243 20.28 5.02 -1.73
C THR A 243 19.32 5.65 -2.73
N GLY A 244 18.79 6.81 -2.39
CA GLY A 244 17.86 7.48 -3.29
C GLY A 244 17.64 8.94 -2.93
N LEU A 245 17.24 9.68 -3.94
CA LEU A 245 16.82 11.06 -3.87
C LEU A 245 15.32 11.13 -4.19
N THR A 246 14.56 11.74 -3.29
CA THR A 246 13.13 12.02 -3.48
C THR A 246 12.94 13.53 -3.49
N TYR A 247 12.40 14.05 -4.59
CA TYR A 247 11.99 15.44 -4.68
C TYR A 247 10.45 15.52 -4.71
N ARG A 248 9.86 16.23 -3.75
CA ARG A 248 8.41 16.48 -3.67
C ARG A 248 8.11 17.96 -3.81
N GLY A 249 7.22 18.29 -4.76
CA GLY A 249 6.65 19.61 -4.94
C GLY A 249 5.14 19.58 -4.77
N TYR A 250 4.56 20.64 -4.22
CA TYR A 250 3.12 20.76 -4.03
C TYR A 250 2.53 21.65 -5.12
N PHE A 251 1.39 21.22 -5.71
CA PHE A 251 0.84 21.92 -6.88
C PHE A 251 0.08 23.19 -6.51
N ASN A 252 -0.63 23.16 -5.37
CA ASN A 252 -1.56 24.24 -4.98
C ASN A 252 -1.14 24.94 -3.68
N ASP A 253 -0.11 24.47 -3.01
CA ASP A 253 0.42 25.13 -1.81
C ASP A 253 1.66 25.94 -2.15
N THR A 254 1.54 27.26 -2.04
CA THR A 254 2.66 28.20 -2.23
C THR A 254 3.43 28.48 -0.94
N THR A 255 2.92 28.03 0.21
CA THR A 255 3.49 28.29 1.54
C THR A 255 4.42 27.18 1.99
N THR A 256 4.16 25.93 1.61
CA THR A 256 5.03 24.80 1.93
C THR A 256 6.11 24.65 0.88
N PRO A 257 7.39 24.84 1.22
CA PRO A 257 8.48 24.65 0.28
C PRO A 257 8.56 23.17 -0.12
N GLY A 258 8.93 22.92 -1.37
CA GLY A 258 9.25 21.58 -1.84
C GLY A 258 10.32 20.93 -0.98
N ALA A 259 10.30 19.63 -0.85
CA ALA A 259 11.27 18.86 -0.08
C ALA A 259 12.17 18.03 -1.00
N ALA A 260 13.45 17.94 -0.68
CA ALA A 260 14.43 17.10 -1.34
C ALA A 260 15.07 16.17 -0.31
N LEU A 261 14.64 14.91 -0.27
CA LEU A 261 15.15 13.92 0.68
C LEU A 261 16.19 13.03 0.03
N LEU A 262 17.39 13.00 0.61
CA LEU A 262 18.43 12.03 0.30
C LEU A 262 18.42 10.96 1.39
N HIS A 263 18.33 9.67 1.03
CA HIS A 263 18.49 8.57 1.96
C HIS A 263 19.58 7.62 1.52
N ALA A 264 20.23 6.99 2.48
CA ALA A 264 21.16 5.89 2.27
C ALA A 264 21.04 4.89 3.42
N MET A 265 20.85 3.63 3.08
CA MET A 265 20.75 2.51 4.03
C MET A 265 21.63 1.36 3.60
N ALA A 266 22.13 0.61 4.57
CA ALA A 266 22.83 -0.63 4.35
C ALA A 266 22.45 -1.68 5.40
N GLY A 267 22.61 -2.95 5.06
CA GLY A 267 22.23 -4.02 5.95
C GLY A 267 22.48 -5.41 5.40
N VAL A 268 21.78 -6.37 5.98
CA VAL A 268 21.88 -7.79 5.62
C VAL A 268 20.49 -8.37 5.40
N ALA A 269 20.40 -9.30 4.45
CA ALA A 269 19.21 -10.10 4.24
C ALA A 269 19.59 -11.55 3.96
N GLY A 270 18.86 -12.49 4.52
CA GLY A 270 19.20 -13.89 4.30
C GLY A 270 18.25 -14.90 4.92
N LEU A 271 18.53 -16.14 4.60
CA LEU A 271 17.85 -17.31 5.13
C LEU A 271 18.67 -17.84 6.32
N VAL A 272 18.22 -17.52 7.54
CA VAL A 272 18.87 -17.96 8.79
C VAL A 272 18.68 -19.47 8.99
N SER A 273 17.50 -19.97 8.63
CA SER A 273 17.20 -21.40 8.60
C SER A 273 16.24 -21.70 7.44
N PRO A 274 15.98 -22.96 7.08
CA PRO A 274 14.97 -23.29 6.06
C PRO A 274 13.58 -22.69 6.31
N ARG A 275 13.31 -22.25 7.53
CA ARG A 275 12.01 -21.71 7.96
C ARG A 275 12.06 -20.23 8.34
N ILE A 276 13.24 -19.63 8.48
CA ILE A 276 13.39 -18.27 8.97
C ILE A 276 14.14 -17.43 7.94
N THR A 277 13.51 -16.39 7.43
CA THR A 277 14.14 -15.34 6.63
C THR A 277 14.18 -14.06 7.46
N LEU A 278 15.32 -13.40 7.49
CA LEU A 278 15.50 -12.10 8.15
C LEU A 278 16.06 -11.09 7.16
N ALA A 279 15.62 -9.85 7.30
CA ALA A 279 16.22 -8.68 6.63
C ALA A 279 16.34 -7.56 7.66
N ALA A 280 17.49 -6.92 7.73
CA ALA A 280 17.71 -5.75 8.56
C ALA A 280 18.60 -4.76 7.83
N LYS A 281 18.21 -3.51 7.76
CA LYS A 281 18.99 -2.41 7.23
C LYS A 281 18.74 -1.14 8.03
N ALA A 282 19.76 -0.30 8.13
CA ALA A 282 19.68 1.00 8.79
C ALA A 282 20.51 2.02 8.03
N GLY A 283 20.19 3.28 8.23
CA GLY A 283 20.86 4.37 7.55
C GLY A 283 20.35 5.72 7.97
N TRP A 284 20.51 6.69 7.12
CA TRP A 284 20.15 8.07 7.37
C TRP A 284 19.35 8.65 6.21
N SER A 285 18.36 9.47 6.53
CA SER A 285 17.63 10.28 5.57
C SER A 285 17.75 11.75 5.95
N GLN A 286 18.08 12.59 4.98
CA GLN A 286 18.33 14.02 5.14
C GLN A 286 17.46 14.83 4.19
N ASN A 287 16.73 15.80 4.69
CA ASN A 287 16.10 16.81 3.86
C ASN A 287 17.14 17.86 3.46
N LEU A 288 17.40 17.99 2.16
CA LEU A 288 18.38 18.91 1.59
C LEU A 288 17.81 20.32 1.37
N ALA A 289 16.49 20.51 1.52
CA ALA A 289 15.88 21.83 1.45
C ALA A 289 16.27 22.69 2.66
N SER A 290 16.21 24.02 2.51
CA SER A 290 16.53 24.97 3.57
C SER A 290 15.67 24.74 4.82
N GLY A 291 16.32 24.65 5.98
CA GLY A 291 15.66 24.30 7.25
C GLY A 291 15.35 22.80 7.44
N GLY A 292 15.81 21.96 6.50
CA GLY A 292 15.56 20.52 6.52
C GLY A 292 16.31 19.78 7.62
N GLY A 293 15.59 18.98 8.41
CA GLY A 293 16.12 18.03 9.37
C GLY A 293 16.53 16.71 8.71
N GLY A 294 17.13 15.84 9.50
CA GLY A 294 17.41 14.46 9.11
C GLY A 294 17.00 13.50 10.21
N SER A 295 16.87 12.23 9.85
CA SER A 295 16.50 11.17 10.78
C SER A 295 17.20 9.87 10.46
N LEU A 296 17.45 9.08 11.50
CA LEU A 296 17.77 7.67 11.34
C LEU A 296 16.58 7.01 10.63
N VAL A 297 16.86 6.16 9.64
CA VAL A 297 15.90 5.28 8.98
C VAL A 297 16.32 3.83 9.16
N ALA A 298 15.38 2.93 9.33
CA ALA A 298 15.68 1.54 9.60
C ALA A 298 14.54 0.61 9.12
N LEU A 299 14.90 -0.61 8.80
CA LEU A 299 13.99 -1.72 8.54
C LEU A 299 14.53 -2.97 9.21
N ALA A 300 13.70 -3.67 9.96
CA ALA A 300 13.96 -5.01 10.43
C ALA A 300 12.71 -5.86 10.20
N GLU A 301 12.83 -6.94 9.43
CA GLU A 301 11.71 -7.79 9.07
C GLU A 301 12.10 -9.25 9.20
N GLY A 302 11.19 -10.06 9.73
CA GLY A 302 11.33 -11.50 9.82
C GLY A 302 10.11 -12.22 9.27
N THR A 303 10.34 -13.33 8.56
CA THR A 303 9.31 -14.27 8.15
C THR A 303 9.63 -15.65 8.71
N TYR A 304 8.66 -16.27 9.35
CA TYR A 304 8.74 -17.61 9.91
C TYR A 304 7.71 -18.53 9.29
N LEU A 305 8.17 -19.65 8.73
CA LEU A 305 7.33 -20.69 8.16
C LEU A 305 7.14 -21.81 9.20
N TRP A 306 5.99 -21.80 9.86
CA TRP A 306 5.63 -22.87 10.79
C TRP A 306 4.97 -24.01 10.04
N GLY A 307 5.81 -24.90 9.47
CA GLY A 307 5.33 -25.96 8.59
C GLY A 307 4.81 -25.40 7.24
N PRO A 308 4.05 -26.19 6.48
CA PRO A 308 3.55 -25.81 5.18
C PRO A 308 2.31 -24.89 5.23
N SER A 309 1.65 -24.81 6.37
CA SER A 309 0.32 -24.19 6.48
C SER A 309 0.31 -22.82 7.17
N LEU A 310 1.31 -22.48 8.00
CA LEU A 310 1.32 -21.22 8.74
C LEU A 310 2.56 -20.40 8.39
N THR A 311 2.33 -19.19 7.92
CA THR A 311 3.35 -18.17 7.69
C THR A 311 3.11 -17.04 8.68
N LEU A 312 4.16 -16.66 9.42
CA LEU A 312 4.18 -15.50 10.29
C LEU A 312 5.20 -14.52 9.73
N LYS A 313 4.83 -13.25 9.64
CA LYS A 313 5.69 -12.16 9.23
C LYS A 313 5.55 -11.04 10.24
N GLY A 314 6.65 -10.38 10.59
CA GLY A 314 6.62 -9.23 11.46
C GLY A 314 7.85 -8.37 11.28
N GLY A 315 7.72 -7.11 11.65
CA GLY A 315 8.82 -6.19 11.46
C GLY A 315 8.62 -4.83 12.12
N TYR A 316 9.68 -4.07 12.03
CA TYR A 316 9.77 -2.67 12.40
C TYR A 316 10.34 -1.88 11.22
N MET A 317 9.75 -0.72 10.96
CA MET A 317 10.21 0.21 9.94
C MET A 317 10.22 1.62 10.53
N ARG A 318 11.31 2.34 10.33
CA ARG A 318 11.37 3.78 10.57
C ARG A 318 11.61 4.47 9.24
N SER A 319 10.68 5.31 8.83
CA SER A 319 10.76 6.15 7.65
C SER A 319 10.84 7.64 8.02
N PHE A 320 11.34 8.44 7.08
CA PHE A 320 11.36 9.89 7.18
C PHE A 320 10.95 10.44 5.81
N GLU A 321 9.80 11.12 5.78
CA GLU A 321 9.15 11.52 4.53
C GLU A 321 8.68 12.97 4.54
N PRO A 322 8.56 13.60 3.36
CA PRO A 322 8.02 14.94 3.24
C PRO A 322 6.49 14.91 3.33
N VAL A 323 5.91 15.95 3.92
CA VAL A 323 4.46 16.12 4.04
C VAL A 323 4.07 17.58 3.94
N ALA A 324 2.95 17.88 3.28
CA ALA A 324 2.40 19.21 3.19
C ALA A 324 2.07 19.78 4.58
N ALA A 325 2.12 21.09 4.72
CA ALA A 325 1.84 21.87 5.92
C ALA A 325 2.81 21.65 7.11
N TYR A 326 3.52 20.51 7.16
CA TYR A 326 4.43 20.16 8.27
C TYR A 326 5.87 19.96 7.83
N GLY A 327 6.17 20.08 6.52
CA GLY A 327 7.52 19.87 5.97
C GLY A 327 7.91 18.40 5.92
N THR A 328 8.19 17.78 7.07
CA THR A 328 8.57 16.36 7.16
C THR A 328 7.92 15.67 8.35
N PHE A 329 7.84 14.36 8.29
CA PHE A 329 7.45 13.52 9.42
C PHE A 329 8.31 12.26 9.49
N ARG A 330 8.40 11.71 10.68
CA ARG A 330 8.97 10.41 10.96
C ARG A 330 7.85 9.45 11.32
N ASP A 331 7.89 8.25 10.75
CA ASP A 331 6.99 7.16 11.06
C ASP A 331 7.79 5.99 11.65
N ASP A 332 7.46 5.62 12.88
CA ASP A 332 7.92 4.42 13.55
C ASP A 332 6.81 3.37 13.52
N ARG A 333 6.89 2.42 12.59
CA ARG A 333 5.88 1.42 12.32
C ARG A 333 6.29 0.03 12.81
N PHE A 334 5.46 -0.58 13.63
CA PHE A 334 5.51 -2.00 13.98
C PHE A 334 4.39 -2.72 13.26
N TYR A 335 4.66 -3.88 12.67
CA TYR A 335 3.63 -4.65 11.97
C TYR A 335 3.83 -6.14 12.15
N ALA A 336 2.71 -6.88 12.06
CA ALA A 336 2.69 -8.33 12.09
C ALA A 336 1.60 -8.87 11.18
N GLU A 337 1.87 -10.00 10.53
CA GLU A 337 0.94 -10.74 9.69
C GLU A 337 1.02 -12.22 10.01
N ALA A 338 -0.12 -12.87 10.00
CA ALA A 338 -0.25 -14.31 10.11
C ALA A 338 -1.18 -14.81 9.00
N ARG A 339 -0.77 -15.84 8.29
CA ARG A 339 -1.62 -16.55 7.34
C ARG A 339 -1.55 -18.05 7.60
N SER A 340 -2.70 -18.64 7.86
CA SER A 340 -2.83 -20.08 8.12
C SER A 340 -3.73 -20.74 7.08
N LEU A 341 -3.27 -21.84 6.49
CA LEU A 341 -4.06 -22.69 5.60
C LEU A 341 -4.62 -23.86 6.41
N MET A 342 -5.93 -23.96 6.51
CA MET A 342 -6.64 -25.05 7.18
C MET A 342 -7.23 -25.99 6.14
N GLY A 343 -6.53 -27.08 5.87
CA GLY A 343 -6.84 -27.97 4.77
C GLY A 343 -6.55 -27.34 3.41
N THR A 344 -7.37 -27.64 2.40
CA THR A 344 -7.14 -27.23 1.02
C THR A 344 -7.95 -26.01 0.59
N ARG A 345 -8.92 -25.55 1.40
CA ARG A 345 -9.92 -24.56 0.98
C ARG A 345 -10.10 -23.39 1.94
N LEU A 346 -9.70 -23.53 3.20
CA LEU A 346 -9.86 -22.47 4.20
C LEU A 346 -8.51 -21.83 4.47
N ALA A 347 -8.44 -20.53 4.35
CA ALA A 347 -7.31 -19.73 4.80
C ALA A 347 -7.79 -18.75 5.89
N LEU A 348 -7.01 -18.58 6.93
CA LEU A 348 -7.19 -17.50 7.89
C LEU A 348 -6.07 -16.48 7.68
N HIS A 349 -6.40 -15.21 7.71
CA HIS A 349 -5.43 -14.13 7.74
C HIS A 349 -5.67 -13.23 8.93
N ALA A 350 -4.60 -12.68 9.45
CA ALA A 350 -4.61 -11.60 10.42
C ALA A 350 -3.41 -10.70 10.12
N ALA A 351 -3.63 -9.40 10.03
CA ALA A 351 -2.59 -8.40 9.84
C ALA A 351 -2.86 -7.22 10.75
N GLY A 352 -1.82 -6.64 11.34
CA GLY A 352 -1.94 -5.45 12.16
C GLY A 352 -0.71 -4.58 12.07
N ALA A 353 -0.90 -3.27 12.26
CA ALA A 353 0.20 -2.32 12.37
C ALA A 353 -0.11 -1.27 13.43
N LEU A 354 0.97 -0.77 14.02
CA LEU A 354 1.00 0.34 14.97
C LEU A 354 2.03 1.35 14.47
N ASP A 355 1.57 2.54 14.13
CA ASP A 355 2.39 3.62 13.61
C ASP A 355 2.45 4.76 14.64
N PHE A 356 3.66 5.24 14.93
CA PHE A 356 3.91 6.45 15.72
C PHE A 356 4.47 7.52 14.79
N LEU A 357 3.63 8.50 14.48
CA LEU A 357 3.95 9.58 13.56
C LEU A 357 4.41 10.80 14.36
N SER A 358 5.57 11.34 14.02
CA SER A 358 6.09 12.57 14.60
C SER A 358 6.33 13.57 13.47
N PHE A 359 5.54 14.63 13.43
CA PHE A 359 5.65 15.69 12.42
C PHE A 359 6.67 16.77 12.85
N SER A 360 7.24 17.46 11.90
CA SER A 360 8.00 18.68 12.18
C SER A 360 7.05 19.72 12.78
N GLY A 361 7.28 20.09 14.04
CA GLY A 361 6.36 20.85 14.88
C GLY A 361 5.85 19.99 16.04
N ASP A 362 4.79 20.42 16.71
CA ASP A 362 4.31 19.80 17.95
C ASP A 362 3.27 18.69 17.72
N ARG A 363 3.01 18.31 16.46
CA ARG A 363 2.04 17.27 16.14
C ARG A 363 2.66 15.89 16.24
N SER A 364 1.97 15.01 16.96
CA SER A 364 2.24 13.58 17.01
C SER A 364 0.95 12.79 16.90
N ASP A 365 0.95 11.73 16.11
CA ASP A 365 -0.20 10.87 15.92
C ASP A 365 0.16 9.42 16.19
N THR A 366 -0.80 8.65 16.68
CA THR A 366 -0.72 7.19 16.78
C THR A 366 -1.81 6.59 15.92
N LEU A 367 -1.44 5.69 15.01
CA LEU A 367 -2.38 4.97 14.16
C LEU A 367 -2.28 3.47 14.43
N VAL A 368 -3.41 2.84 14.65
CA VAL A 368 -3.53 1.38 14.80
C VAL A 368 -4.41 0.85 13.68
N THR A 369 -3.95 -0.17 13.00
CA THR A 369 -4.73 -0.89 11.99
C THR A 369 -4.74 -2.39 12.30
N LEU A 370 -5.88 -3.03 12.07
CA LEU A 370 -6.07 -4.47 12.19
C LEU A 370 -6.95 -4.93 11.03
N ASP A 371 -6.61 -6.05 10.40
CA ASP A 371 -7.41 -6.73 9.38
C ASP A 371 -7.35 -8.23 9.64
N LEU A 372 -8.48 -8.88 9.81
CA LEU A 372 -8.53 -10.30 10.09
C LEU A 372 -9.79 -10.93 9.49
N GLY A 373 -9.67 -12.19 9.09
CA GLY A 373 -10.82 -12.94 8.59
C GLY A 373 -10.48 -14.28 7.95
N PRO A 374 -11.48 -15.14 7.81
CA PRO A 374 -11.42 -16.35 7.00
C PRO A 374 -11.67 -16.05 5.52
N GLU A 375 -10.99 -16.82 4.68
CA GLU A 375 -11.20 -16.93 3.24
C GLU A 375 -11.49 -18.39 2.91
N TYR A 376 -12.57 -18.68 2.20
CA TYR A 376 -12.95 -20.03 1.83
C TYR A 376 -13.08 -20.19 0.31
N GLN A 377 -12.34 -21.11 -0.26
CA GLN A 377 -12.42 -21.46 -1.67
C GLN A 377 -13.62 -22.33 -1.96
N ILE A 378 -14.73 -21.72 -2.39
CA ILE A 378 -15.99 -22.39 -2.70
C ILE A 378 -15.82 -23.28 -3.94
N ARG A 379 -15.22 -22.69 -4.99
CA ARG A 379 -14.85 -23.33 -6.26
C ARG A 379 -13.46 -22.84 -6.69
N PRO A 380 -12.78 -23.50 -7.64
CA PRO A 380 -11.49 -23.00 -8.15
C PRO A 380 -11.54 -21.55 -8.70
N TRP A 381 -12.70 -21.12 -9.14
CA TRP A 381 -12.95 -19.78 -9.71
C TRP A 381 -13.76 -18.86 -8.78
N LEU A 382 -14.19 -19.33 -7.59
CA LEU A 382 -15.02 -18.58 -6.65
C LEU A 382 -14.48 -18.66 -5.22
N LEU A 383 -14.15 -17.50 -4.66
CA LEU A 383 -13.69 -17.33 -3.29
C LEU A 383 -14.72 -16.53 -2.48
N GLY A 384 -15.02 -16.97 -1.29
CA GLY A 384 -15.78 -16.24 -0.29
C GLY A 384 -14.85 -15.78 0.84
N ALA A 385 -15.04 -14.58 1.33
CA ALA A 385 -14.31 -14.04 2.49
C ALA A 385 -15.28 -13.29 3.41
N VAL A 386 -15.01 -13.39 4.71
CA VAL A 386 -15.66 -12.57 5.73
C VAL A 386 -14.55 -12.01 6.60
N GLY A 387 -14.65 -10.78 7.03
CA GLY A 387 -13.59 -10.21 7.83
C GLY A 387 -14.02 -8.97 8.61
N TYR A 388 -13.09 -8.55 9.42
CA TYR A 388 -13.20 -7.34 10.23
C TYR A 388 -11.93 -6.52 10.10
N ARG A 389 -12.12 -5.22 9.93
CA ARG A 389 -11.03 -4.26 9.87
C ARG A 389 -11.28 -3.15 10.89
N LEU A 390 -10.23 -2.81 11.63
CA LEU A 390 -10.18 -1.69 12.55
C LEU A 390 -9.12 -0.70 12.05
N SER A 391 -9.45 0.57 12.07
CA SER A 391 -8.50 1.65 11.87
C SER A 391 -8.81 2.74 12.90
N THR A 392 -7.87 3.02 13.80
CA THR A 392 -8.03 4.08 14.79
C THR A 392 -6.83 5.01 14.76
N ARG A 393 -7.09 6.28 14.86
CA ARG A 393 -6.07 7.33 14.92
C ARG A 393 -6.34 8.25 16.11
N SER A 394 -5.27 8.53 16.85
CA SER A 394 -5.24 9.55 17.90
C SER A 394 -4.15 10.55 17.55
N SER A 395 -4.50 11.83 17.46
CA SER A 395 -3.61 12.93 17.16
C SER A 395 -3.50 13.85 18.36
N SER A 396 -2.30 14.44 18.57
CA SER A 396 -2.10 15.52 19.56
C SER A 396 -2.79 16.82 19.12
N LEU A 397 -3.13 16.92 17.83
CA LEU A 397 -3.87 18.04 17.30
C LEU A 397 -5.37 17.74 17.40
N ASP A 398 -6.09 18.56 18.16
CA ASP A 398 -7.55 18.44 18.26
C ASP A 398 -8.22 19.09 17.04
N ALA A 399 -8.03 18.44 15.88
CA ALA A 399 -8.65 18.84 14.63
C ALA A 399 -9.63 17.74 14.20
N ARG A 400 -10.75 18.16 13.66
CA ARG A 400 -11.82 17.30 13.19
C ARG A 400 -11.31 16.32 12.12
N GLY A 401 -11.71 15.06 12.19
CA GLY A 401 -11.29 14.00 11.25
C GLY A 401 -9.88 13.46 11.46
N LEU A 402 -9.06 14.07 12.34
CA LEU A 402 -7.75 13.51 12.71
C LEU A 402 -7.86 12.47 13.82
N ASN A 403 -8.82 12.61 14.73
CA ASN A 403 -9.12 11.63 15.76
C ASN A 403 -10.32 10.81 15.30
N PHE A 404 -10.15 9.52 15.03
CA PHE A 404 -11.24 8.65 14.58
C PHE A 404 -11.01 7.19 14.98
N THR A 405 -12.11 6.45 15.05
CA THR A 405 -12.12 4.98 15.12
C THR A 405 -13.11 4.47 14.08
N ARG A 406 -12.60 3.76 13.08
CA ARG A 406 -13.38 3.17 11.99
C ARG A 406 -13.37 1.65 12.14
N ASN A 407 -14.56 1.07 12.28
CA ASN A 407 -14.79 -0.36 12.33
C ASN A 407 -15.49 -0.77 11.04
N GLU A 408 -14.98 -1.78 10.37
CA GLU A 408 -15.54 -2.27 9.11
C GLU A 408 -15.71 -3.79 9.21
N GLY A 409 -16.94 -4.27 9.21
CA GLY A 409 -17.26 -5.68 9.01
C GLY A 409 -17.59 -5.92 7.54
N TYR A 410 -16.99 -6.93 6.89
CA TYR A 410 -17.23 -7.16 5.47
C TYR A 410 -17.49 -8.63 5.13
N ALA A 411 -18.27 -8.83 4.07
CA ALA A 411 -18.43 -10.11 3.40
C ALA A 411 -18.19 -9.91 1.90
N ARG A 412 -17.34 -10.73 1.30
CA ARG A 412 -16.90 -10.60 -0.09
C ARG A 412 -17.01 -11.92 -0.85
N LEU A 413 -17.43 -11.83 -2.10
CA LEU A 413 -17.38 -12.89 -3.09
C LEU A 413 -16.51 -12.43 -4.26
N SER A 414 -15.47 -13.22 -4.57
CA SER A 414 -14.54 -12.95 -5.66
C SER A 414 -14.61 -14.05 -6.69
N ALA A 415 -14.98 -13.73 -7.91
CA ALA A 415 -15.01 -14.64 -9.04
C ALA A 415 -13.91 -14.31 -10.03
N THR A 416 -13.23 -15.34 -10.56
CA THR A 416 -12.18 -15.21 -11.58
C THR A 416 -12.36 -16.31 -12.62
N TYR A 417 -12.47 -15.92 -13.89
CA TYR A 417 -12.61 -16.86 -15.00
C TYR A 417 -11.27 -17.21 -15.64
#